data_6102c29de1f47d32c5ba92fcb3596709
#
_entry.id   6102c29de1f47d32c5ba92fcb3596709
#
_cell.length_a   1.000
_cell.length_b   1.000
_cell.length_c   1.000
_cell.angle_alpha   90.00
_cell.angle_beta   90.00
_cell.angle_gamma   90.00
#
_symmetry.space_group_name_H-M   'P 1'
#
loop_
_entity.id
_entity.type
_entity.pdbx_description
1 polymer ?
#
loop_
_entity_poly.entity_id
_entity_poly.type
_entity_poly.pdbx_seq_one_letter_code
_entity_poly.pdbx_strand_id
1 'polypeptide(L)'
;MIVFDRHVVLNDIAKMECTNEAVLRQLKQKKIYSFTNQKDEKKEKNQMQVFSVLKIIEQIHEDYPSLTISNEGESDFIIEYIPNPEKPKVMNTIKTVYLFLF
;
A
#
# COMPACT_ATOMS: atom_id res chain seq x y z
N MET A 1 6.56 -0.28 -7.25
CA MET A 1 6.68 -0.89 -5.89
C MET A 1 6.42 -2.38 -5.97
N ILE A 2 7.20 -3.18 -5.33
CA ILE A 2 7.07 -4.64 -5.37
C ILE A 2 6.65 -5.14 -3.99
N VAL A 3 5.64 -5.99 -3.95
CA VAL A 3 5.19 -6.65 -2.72
C VAL A 3 5.21 -8.16 -2.92
N PHE A 4 5.44 -8.90 -1.84
CA PHE A 4 5.50 -10.36 -1.85
C PHE A 4 4.30 -11.00 -1.15
N ASP A 5 3.49 -10.20 -0.46
CA ASP A 5 2.25 -10.64 0.15
C ASP A 5 1.09 -10.12 -0.68
N ARG A 6 0.10 -10.98 -0.95
CA ARG A 6 -1.07 -10.56 -1.72
C ARG A 6 -1.94 -9.54 -0.98
N HIS A 7 -1.88 -9.51 0.36
CA HIS A 7 -2.57 -8.49 1.15
C HIS A 7 -1.66 -7.31 1.36
N VAL A 8 -2.08 -6.16 0.87
CA VAL A 8 -1.31 -4.92 0.96
C VAL A 8 -1.92 -4.04 2.03
N VAL A 9 -1.12 -3.68 3.02
CA VAL A 9 -1.51 -2.73 4.07
C VAL A 9 -0.88 -1.38 3.81
N LEU A 10 -1.46 -0.34 4.40
CA LEU A 10 -1.02 1.03 4.15
C LEU A 10 0.46 1.25 4.51
N ASN A 11 0.96 0.56 5.54
CA ASN A 11 2.36 0.67 5.93
C ASN A 11 3.34 0.14 4.87
N ASP A 12 2.88 -0.72 3.97
CA ASP A 12 3.72 -1.26 2.89
C ASP A 12 4.03 -0.21 1.82
N ILE A 13 3.16 0.77 1.66
CA ILE A 13 3.22 1.70 0.54
C ILE A 13 3.50 3.14 0.94
N ALA A 14 3.34 3.50 2.19
CA ALA A 14 3.42 4.90 2.61
C ALA A 14 4.17 5.05 3.92
N LYS A 15 4.98 6.12 3.98
CA LYS A 15 5.47 6.65 5.25
C LYS A 15 4.44 7.64 5.76
N MET A 16 4.08 7.51 7.02
CA MET A 16 3.01 8.32 7.59
C MET A 16 3.45 8.98 8.87
N GLU A 17 2.97 10.20 9.07
CA GLU A 17 3.08 10.90 10.34
C GLU A 17 1.68 11.30 10.81
N CYS A 18 1.43 11.15 12.09
CA CYS A 18 0.15 11.51 12.69
C CYS A 18 0.38 11.95 14.13
N THR A 19 -0.34 12.99 14.55
CA THR A 19 -0.26 13.49 15.92
C THR A 19 -0.85 12.51 16.94
N ASN A 20 -1.75 11.63 16.51
CA ASN A 20 -2.35 10.61 17.36
C ASN A 20 -1.71 9.24 17.05
N GLU A 21 -0.88 8.75 17.98
CA GLU A 21 -0.14 7.50 17.78
C GLU A 21 -1.05 6.28 17.68
N ALA A 22 -2.17 6.26 18.38
CA ALA A 22 -3.11 5.14 18.32
C ALA A 22 -3.75 5.05 16.94
N VAL A 23 -4.15 6.17 16.36
CA VAL A 23 -4.67 6.24 15.00
C VAL A 23 -3.60 5.82 14.01
N LEU A 24 -2.37 6.30 14.19
CA LEU A 24 -1.26 5.96 13.30
C LEU A 24 -1.01 4.46 13.25
N ARG A 25 -1.01 3.78 14.40
CA ARG A 25 -0.85 2.33 14.47
C ARG A 25 -1.94 1.57 13.72
N GLN A 26 -3.18 2.00 13.87
CA GLN A 26 -4.31 1.38 13.18
C GLN A 26 -4.21 1.60 11.67
N LEU A 27 -3.85 2.81 11.24
CA LEU A 27 -3.70 3.13 9.84
C LEU A 27 -2.59 2.34 9.18
N LYS A 28 -1.47 2.14 9.86
CA LYS A 28 -0.37 1.34 9.31
C LYS A 28 -0.80 -0.08 8.96
N GLN A 29 -1.73 -0.65 9.70
CA GLN A 29 -2.22 -2.01 9.50
C GLN A 29 -3.47 -2.08 8.64
N LYS A 30 -3.97 -0.94 8.16
CA LYS A 30 -5.18 -0.92 7.33
C LYS A 30 -4.91 -1.61 5.99
N LYS A 31 -5.68 -2.65 5.72
CA LYS A 31 -5.63 -3.33 4.43
C LYS A 31 -6.27 -2.45 3.38
N ILE A 32 -5.54 -2.15 2.32
CA ILE A 32 -6.02 -1.30 1.23
C ILE A 32 -6.34 -2.08 -0.03
N TYR A 33 -5.72 -3.24 -0.21
CA TYR A 33 -5.92 -4.06 -1.39
C TYR A 33 -5.52 -5.51 -1.14
N SER A 34 -6.15 -6.43 -1.87
CA SER A 34 -5.75 -7.83 -1.89
C SER A 34 -5.69 -8.31 -3.32
N PHE A 35 -4.52 -8.79 -3.73
CA PHE A 35 -4.36 -9.40 -5.03
C PHE A 35 -5.10 -10.74 -5.09
N THR A 36 -5.51 -11.12 -6.29
CA THR A 36 -6.25 -12.35 -6.52
C THR A 36 -5.43 -13.57 -6.13
N ASN A 37 -6.06 -14.50 -5.42
CA ASN A 37 -5.42 -15.76 -5.07
C ASN A 37 -5.51 -16.71 -6.26
N GLN A 38 -4.35 -17.15 -6.77
CA GLN A 38 -4.24 -18.01 -7.96
C GLN A 38 -3.92 -19.45 -7.58
N LYS A 39 -4.54 -19.98 -6.53
CA LYS A 39 -4.25 -21.33 -6.04
C LYS A 39 -4.47 -22.45 -7.06
N ASP A 40 -5.32 -22.23 -8.04
CA ASP A 40 -5.69 -23.24 -9.04
C ASP A 40 -4.78 -23.25 -10.26
N GLU A 41 -3.86 -22.32 -10.35
CA GLU A 41 -2.90 -22.27 -11.45
C GLU A 41 -1.59 -22.94 -11.04
N LYS A 42 -1.05 -23.77 -11.92
CA LYS A 42 0.24 -24.47 -11.70
C LYS A 42 1.42 -23.52 -11.55
N LYS A 43 1.27 -22.29 -12.02
CA LYS A 43 2.25 -21.22 -11.86
C LYS A 43 1.54 -19.95 -11.47
N GLU A 44 1.81 -19.47 -10.28
CA GLU A 44 1.35 -18.16 -9.87
C GLU A 44 2.02 -17.10 -10.74
N LYS A 45 1.22 -16.21 -11.29
CA LYS A 45 1.70 -15.12 -12.14
C LYS A 45 1.83 -13.84 -11.32
N ASN A 46 2.78 -13.01 -11.71
CA ASN A 46 2.88 -11.67 -11.17
C ASN A 46 1.65 -10.87 -11.56
N GLN A 47 1.18 -10.06 -10.64
CA GLN A 47 0.04 -9.17 -10.85
C GLN A 47 0.48 -7.73 -10.64
N MET A 48 -0.13 -6.83 -11.39
CA MET A 48 0.14 -5.39 -11.28
C MET A 48 -1.16 -4.64 -11.13
N GLN A 49 -1.14 -3.60 -10.31
CA GLN A 49 -2.30 -2.75 -10.10
C GLN A 49 -1.85 -1.30 -9.95
N VAL A 50 -2.54 -0.42 -10.64
CA VAL A 50 -2.35 1.02 -10.52
C VAL A 50 -3.19 1.54 -9.36
N PHE A 51 -2.60 2.40 -8.53
CA PHE A 51 -3.25 2.99 -7.37
C PHE A 51 -3.23 4.50 -7.46
N SER A 52 -4.31 5.11 -7.03
CA SER A 52 -4.39 6.55 -6.82
C SER A 52 -4.34 6.84 -5.33
N VAL A 53 -3.47 7.77 -4.94
CA VAL A 53 -3.38 8.24 -3.55
C VAL A 53 -4.72 8.83 -3.10
N LEU A 54 -5.44 9.50 -3.99
CA LEU A 54 -6.74 10.07 -3.68
C LEU A 54 -7.74 9.00 -3.23
N LYS A 55 -7.74 7.85 -3.88
CA LYS A 55 -8.60 6.73 -3.47
C LYS A 55 -8.19 6.15 -2.11
N ILE A 56 -6.90 6.12 -1.83
CA ILE A 56 -6.40 5.68 -0.53
C ILE A 56 -6.87 6.65 0.56
N ILE A 57 -6.80 7.93 0.29
CA ILE A 57 -7.29 8.96 1.21
C ILE A 57 -8.79 8.80 1.47
N GLU A 58 -9.57 8.50 0.43
CA GLU A 58 -11.00 8.21 0.59
C GLU A 58 -11.23 7.01 1.49
N GLN A 59 -10.45 5.94 1.34
CA GLN A 59 -10.55 4.76 2.20
C GLN A 59 -10.22 5.09 3.65
N ILE A 60 -9.22 5.93 3.88
CA ILE A 60 -8.87 6.38 5.24
C ILE A 60 -10.01 7.19 5.83
N HIS A 61 -10.63 8.07 5.03
CA HIS A 61 -11.73 8.90 5.49
C HIS A 61 -13.00 8.11 5.81
N GLU A 62 -13.16 6.90 5.27
CA GLU A 62 -14.27 6.02 5.66
C GLU A 62 -14.21 5.66 7.15
N ASP A 63 -12.99 5.42 7.66
CA ASP A 63 -12.78 5.07 9.06
C ASP A 63 -12.54 6.29 9.95
N TYR A 64 -11.92 7.32 9.40
CA TYR A 64 -11.50 8.53 10.13
C TYR A 64 -11.89 9.79 9.35
N PRO A 65 -13.19 10.12 9.29
CA PRO A 65 -13.65 11.24 8.45
C PRO A 65 -13.16 12.62 8.90
N SER A 66 -12.73 12.74 10.15
CA SER A 66 -12.25 14.02 10.67
C SER A 66 -10.75 14.25 10.47
N LEU A 67 -10.01 13.26 9.96
CA LEU A 67 -8.59 13.42 9.69
C LEU A 67 -8.36 14.32 8.48
N THR A 68 -7.45 15.27 8.64
CA THR A 68 -6.92 16.04 7.51
C THR A 68 -5.68 15.31 7.00
N ILE A 69 -5.67 14.98 5.71
CA ILE A 69 -4.58 14.21 5.09
C ILE A 69 -3.90 15.08 4.05
N SER A 70 -2.59 15.22 4.18
CA SER A 70 -1.74 15.88 3.19
C SER A 70 -0.84 14.83 2.54
N ASN A 71 -0.78 14.82 1.23
CA ASN A 71 0.12 13.96 0.47
C ASN A 71 1.26 14.78 -0.12
N GLU A 72 2.49 14.42 0.25
CA GLU A 72 3.69 15.03 -0.31
C GLU A 72 4.44 14.11 -1.28
N GLY A 73 3.87 12.93 -1.55
CA GLY A 73 4.42 11.96 -2.49
C GLY A 73 3.76 12.06 -3.86
N GLU A 74 3.89 11.01 -4.63
CA GLU A 74 3.25 10.92 -5.95
C GLU A 74 1.76 10.69 -5.83
N SER A 75 1.00 11.18 -6.81
CA SER A 75 -0.45 11.01 -6.83
C SER A 75 -0.90 9.63 -7.30
N ASP A 76 -0.09 8.98 -8.13
CA ASP A 76 -0.37 7.65 -8.65
C ASP A 76 0.88 6.79 -8.58
N PHE A 77 0.69 5.49 -8.38
CA PHE A 77 1.79 4.53 -8.33
C PHE A 77 1.32 3.14 -8.72
N ILE A 78 2.26 2.28 -9.07
CA ILE A 78 1.97 0.89 -9.45
C ILE A 78 2.53 -0.05 -8.39
N ILE A 79 1.72 -1.02 -7.97
CA ILE A 79 2.16 -2.11 -7.11
C ILE A 79 2.19 -3.39 -7.93
N GLU A 80 3.35 -4.07 -7.91
CA GLU A 80 3.53 -5.38 -8.52
C GLU A 80 3.60 -6.42 -7.41
N TYR A 81 2.72 -7.43 -7.51
CA TYR A 81 2.73 -8.56 -6.59
C TYR A 81 3.49 -9.72 -7.23
N ILE A 82 4.53 -10.19 -6.53
CA ILE A 82 5.34 -11.33 -6.93
C ILE A 82 5.12 -12.45 -5.91
N PRO A 83 4.32 -13.47 -6.26
CA PRO A 83 3.94 -14.49 -5.28
C PRO A 83 5.06 -15.46 -4.89
N ASN A 84 6.02 -15.71 -5.78
CA ASN A 84 7.13 -16.64 -5.53
C ASN A 84 8.47 -16.03 -5.88
N PRO A 85 9.03 -15.21 -5.00
CA PRO A 85 10.36 -14.66 -5.24
C PRO A 85 11.41 -15.75 -4.98
N GLU A 86 11.72 -16.58 -5.98
CA GLU A 86 12.77 -17.58 -5.86
C GLU A 86 14.17 -16.97 -5.72
N LYS A 87 14.31 -15.75 -6.21
CA LYS A 87 15.55 -14.98 -6.03
C LYS A 87 15.17 -13.54 -5.70
N PRO A 88 15.63 -13.02 -4.58
CA PRO A 88 15.46 -11.61 -4.30
C PRO A 88 16.25 -10.82 -5.35
N LYS A 89 15.57 -10.34 -6.37
CA LYS A 89 16.14 -9.31 -7.21
C LYS A 89 16.42 -8.11 -6.33
N VAL A 90 17.61 -7.54 -6.49
CA VAL A 90 17.89 -6.26 -5.84
C VAL A 90 16.78 -5.31 -6.23
N MET A 91 15.94 -4.99 -5.27
CA MET A 91 14.87 -4.06 -5.50
C MET A 91 15.45 -2.68 -5.62
N ASN A 92 15.39 -2.13 -6.81
CA ASN A 92 15.68 -0.73 -7.01
C ASN A 92 14.73 0.08 -6.15
N THR A 93 15.26 1.12 -5.55
CA THR A 93 14.55 2.00 -4.64
C THR A 93 13.24 2.43 -5.24
N ILE A 94 12.18 2.06 -4.57
CA ILE A 94 10.85 2.35 -5.01
C ILE A 94 10.43 3.68 -4.42
N LYS A 95 9.77 4.47 -5.23
CA LYS A 95 9.22 5.74 -4.78
C LYS A 95 8.19 5.50 -3.69
N THR A 96 8.46 6.06 -2.53
CA THR A 96 7.57 5.93 -1.38
C THR A 96 6.55 7.07 -1.40
N VAL A 97 5.31 6.74 -1.14
CA VAL A 97 4.26 7.73 -0.94
C VAL A 97 4.38 8.27 0.47
N TYR A 98 4.41 9.59 0.61
CA TYR A 98 4.46 10.25 1.91
C TYR A 98 3.08 10.82 2.24
N LEU A 99 2.52 10.38 3.35
CA LEU A 99 1.24 10.87 3.86
C LEU A 99 1.44 11.49 5.23
N PHE A 100 0.95 12.70 5.40
CA PHE A 100 0.91 13.38 6.69
C PHE A 100 -0.54 13.50 7.15
N LEU A 101 -0.79 13.02 8.37
CA LEU A 101 -2.11 12.92 8.96
C LEU A 101 -2.17 13.84 10.17
N PHE A 102 -3.05 14.78 10.14
CA PHE A 102 -3.20 15.78 11.20
C PHE A 102 -4.54 15.67 11.88
#